data_ab28e255e25c7d46c729ffb12c68a6e7
#
_entry.id   ab28e255e25c7d46c729ffb12c68a6e7
#
_cell.length_a   1.000
_cell.length_b   1.000
_cell.length_c   1.000
_cell.angle_alpha   90.00
_cell.angle_beta   90.00
_cell.angle_gamma   90.00
#
_symmetry.space_group_name_H-M   'P 1'
#
loop_
_entity.id
_entity.type
_entity.pdbx_description
1 polymer ?
#
loop_
_entity_poly.entity_id
_entity_poly.type
_entity_poly.pdbx_seq_one_letter_code
_entity_poly.pdbx_strand_id
1 'polypeptide(L)'
;LSSEAIEAIYLEIFAVSRNLELPQKVAFLGPVGTYTHQAAESRFGAMSSYMPISSIEGVFRELNNGEAKYGVVPIENNTEGAVGITLDCLRKYENVKIVAEIYMDIHHSFVSLNENLSDIKKIYSHPQGYNQCHKFLDDHNLNSIEFIPTKSTAQAAYLASQDPSSAAICSKIAAHINKVPIMFEKI
;
A
#
# COMPACT_ATOMS: atom_id res chain seq x y z
N LEU A 1 -20.93 17.70 6.97
CA LEU A 1 -20.01 16.62 6.49
C LEU A 1 -19.75 16.83 5.01
N SER A 2 -18.50 16.73 4.57
CA SER A 2 -18.18 16.74 3.14
C SER A 2 -18.73 15.48 2.45
N SER A 3 -18.92 15.52 1.13
CA SER A 3 -19.36 14.34 0.35
C SER A 3 -18.43 13.15 0.56
N GLU A 4 -17.12 13.40 0.56
CA GLU A 4 -16.08 12.39 0.79
C GLU A 4 -16.19 11.73 2.18
N ALA A 5 -16.51 12.52 3.22
CA ALA A 5 -16.71 11.97 4.56
C ALA A 5 -17.97 11.09 4.64
N ILE A 6 -19.02 11.45 3.92
CA ILE A 6 -20.25 10.65 3.84
C ILE A 6 -19.97 9.34 3.10
N GLU A 7 -19.29 9.40 1.96
CA GLU A 7 -18.90 8.22 1.18
C GLU A 7 -18.05 7.26 2.00
N ALA A 8 -17.06 7.76 2.75
CA ALA A 8 -16.22 6.94 3.62
C ALA A 8 -17.04 6.22 4.71
N ILE A 9 -17.98 6.91 5.36
CA ILE A 9 -18.85 6.32 6.39
C ILE A 9 -19.72 5.20 5.78
N TYR A 10 -20.37 5.47 4.65
CA TYR A 10 -21.21 4.46 3.99
C TYR A 10 -20.39 3.27 3.48
N LEU A 11 -19.17 3.50 2.99
CA LEU A 11 -18.26 2.43 2.56
C LEU A 11 -17.99 1.45 3.72
N GLU A 12 -17.69 1.95 4.91
CA GLU A 12 -17.46 1.10 6.09
C GLU A 12 -18.73 0.41 6.57
N ILE A 13 -19.88 1.08 6.56
CA ILE A 13 -21.18 0.44 6.87
C ILE A 13 -21.44 -0.73 5.92
N PHE A 14 -21.23 -0.55 4.62
CA PHE A 14 -21.42 -1.62 3.64
C PHE A 14 -20.38 -2.73 3.77
N ALA A 15 -19.12 -2.41 4.13
CA ALA A 15 -18.09 -3.41 4.37
C ALA A 15 -18.46 -4.31 5.54
N VAL A 16 -18.85 -3.74 6.67
CA VAL A 16 -19.30 -4.48 7.87
C VAL A 16 -20.53 -5.31 7.56
N SER A 17 -21.57 -4.73 6.94
CA SER A 17 -22.81 -5.44 6.61
C SER A 17 -22.56 -6.64 5.70
N ARG A 18 -21.74 -6.50 4.67
CA ARG A 18 -21.38 -7.60 3.76
C ARG A 18 -20.61 -8.71 4.46
N ASN A 19 -19.70 -8.36 5.37
CA ASN A 19 -18.93 -9.34 6.14
C ASN A 19 -19.81 -10.14 7.13
N LEU A 20 -20.89 -9.56 7.64
CA LEU A 20 -21.84 -10.25 8.50
C LEU A 20 -22.73 -11.23 7.74
N GLU A 21 -23.12 -10.91 6.49
CA GLU A 21 -23.98 -11.77 5.68
C GLU A 21 -23.20 -12.89 4.98
N LEU A 22 -22.08 -12.55 4.35
CA LEU A 22 -21.20 -13.48 3.63
C LEU A 22 -19.78 -12.95 3.70
N PRO A 23 -18.89 -13.52 4.53
CA PRO A 23 -17.49 -13.12 4.59
C PRO A 23 -16.84 -13.26 3.21
N GLN A 24 -16.68 -12.13 2.51
CA GLN A 24 -16.07 -12.09 1.19
C GLN A 24 -14.62 -11.68 1.36
N LYS A 25 -13.71 -12.62 1.16
CA LYS A 25 -12.28 -12.32 1.18
C LYS A 25 -11.87 -11.55 -0.07
N VAL A 26 -11.06 -10.51 0.13
CA VAL A 26 -10.41 -9.73 -0.91
C VAL A 26 -8.94 -10.10 -0.93
N ALA A 27 -8.50 -10.87 -1.93
CA ALA A 27 -7.09 -11.16 -2.14
C ALA A 27 -6.39 -9.93 -2.75
N PHE A 28 -5.18 -9.63 -2.34
CA PHE A 28 -4.41 -8.54 -2.91
C PHE A 28 -2.92 -8.86 -2.96
N LEU A 29 -2.18 -8.20 -3.86
CA LEU A 29 -0.72 -8.33 -3.89
C LEU A 29 -0.14 -7.70 -2.61
N GLY A 30 0.30 -8.58 -1.69
CA GLY A 30 0.91 -8.21 -0.42
C GLY A 30 2.35 -7.70 -0.52
N PRO A 31 2.95 -7.45 0.61
CA PRO A 31 2.42 -7.64 1.97
C PRO A 31 1.38 -6.58 2.37
N VAL A 32 0.85 -6.73 3.59
CA VAL A 32 0.00 -5.71 4.23
C VAL A 32 0.77 -4.39 4.31
N GLY A 33 0.11 -3.26 4.05
CA GLY A 33 0.72 -1.92 4.03
C GLY A 33 1.29 -1.48 2.67
N THR A 34 1.11 -2.28 1.60
CA THR A 34 1.45 -1.87 0.23
C THR A 34 0.41 -0.92 -0.37
N TYR A 35 0.75 -0.27 -1.49
CA TYR A 35 -0.22 0.53 -2.25
C TYR A 35 -1.39 -0.30 -2.79
N THR A 36 -1.15 -1.57 -3.13
CA THR A 36 -2.23 -2.49 -3.53
C THR A 36 -3.19 -2.76 -2.37
N HIS A 37 -2.68 -2.85 -1.12
CA HIS A 37 -3.54 -2.91 0.06
C HIS A 37 -4.37 -1.63 0.22
N GLN A 38 -3.74 -0.47 0.08
CA GLN A 38 -4.43 0.83 0.13
C GLN A 38 -5.51 0.95 -0.95
N ALA A 39 -5.23 0.49 -2.17
CA ALA A 39 -6.22 0.42 -3.25
C ALA A 39 -7.38 -0.53 -2.90
N ALA A 40 -7.10 -1.67 -2.29
CA ALA A 40 -8.13 -2.59 -1.84
C ALA A 40 -9.03 -1.94 -0.76
N GLU A 41 -8.45 -1.30 0.26
CA GLU A 41 -9.21 -0.60 1.29
C GLU A 41 -10.05 0.56 0.74
N SER A 42 -9.53 1.33 -0.22
CA SER A 42 -10.28 2.43 -0.83
C SER A 42 -11.54 1.96 -1.55
N ARG A 43 -11.58 0.71 -2.02
CA ARG A 43 -12.71 0.14 -2.76
C ARG A 43 -13.67 -0.67 -1.88
N PHE A 44 -13.13 -1.38 -0.88
CA PHE A 44 -13.88 -2.36 -0.09
C PHE A 44 -14.07 -1.96 1.38
N GLY A 45 -13.42 -0.86 1.85
CA GLY A 45 -13.43 -0.41 3.23
C GLY A 45 -12.40 -1.13 4.10
N ALA A 46 -11.89 -0.45 5.13
CA ALA A 46 -10.85 -0.99 6.01
C ALA A 46 -11.30 -2.20 6.82
N MET A 47 -12.61 -2.35 7.05
CA MET A 47 -13.20 -3.44 7.83
C MET A 47 -13.52 -4.70 7.00
N SER A 48 -13.15 -4.75 5.72
CA SER A 48 -13.29 -5.93 4.90
C SER A 48 -12.27 -7.02 5.26
N SER A 49 -12.56 -8.27 4.87
CA SER A 49 -11.64 -9.39 5.08
C SER A 49 -10.57 -9.42 3.98
N TYR A 50 -9.33 -9.11 4.33
CA TYR A 50 -8.20 -9.01 3.41
C TYR A 50 -7.26 -10.19 3.49
N MET A 51 -6.80 -10.68 2.32
CA MET A 51 -5.85 -11.79 2.19
C MET A 51 -4.62 -11.34 1.40
N PRO A 52 -3.48 -11.05 2.07
CA PRO A 52 -2.24 -10.68 1.40
C PRO A 52 -1.62 -11.91 0.72
N ILE A 53 -1.36 -11.81 -0.57
CA ILE A 53 -0.77 -12.87 -1.38
C ILE A 53 0.60 -12.41 -1.90
N SER A 54 1.58 -13.28 -1.90
CA SER A 54 2.98 -12.94 -2.21
C SER A 54 3.26 -12.70 -3.71
N SER A 55 2.33 -13.02 -4.61
CA SER A 55 2.50 -12.86 -6.05
C SER A 55 1.19 -12.53 -6.76
N ILE A 56 1.27 -11.85 -7.89
CA ILE A 56 0.11 -11.56 -8.75
C ILE A 56 -0.58 -12.85 -9.19
N GLU A 57 0.18 -13.82 -9.67
CA GLU A 57 -0.38 -15.13 -10.08
C GLU A 57 -1.06 -15.85 -8.91
N GLY A 58 -0.52 -15.71 -7.70
CA GLY A 58 -1.16 -16.21 -6.49
C GLY A 58 -2.55 -15.62 -6.27
N VAL A 59 -2.73 -14.32 -6.47
CA VAL A 59 -4.05 -13.66 -6.37
C VAL A 59 -5.04 -14.28 -7.36
N PHE A 60 -4.63 -14.47 -8.61
CA PHE A 60 -5.48 -15.11 -9.63
C PHE A 60 -5.83 -16.56 -9.28
N ARG A 61 -4.90 -17.30 -8.68
CA ARG A 61 -5.14 -18.66 -8.22
C ARG A 61 -6.18 -18.72 -7.10
N GLU A 62 -6.10 -17.82 -6.11
CA GLU A 62 -7.10 -17.76 -5.03
C GLU A 62 -8.50 -17.43 -5.54
N LEU A 63 -8.60 -16.53 -6.56
CA LEU A 63 -9.86 -16.24 -7.25
C LEU A 63 -10.39 -17.46 -7.98
N ASN A 64 -9.56 -18.13 -8.76
CA ASN A 64 -9.96 -19.29 -9.57
C ASN A 64 -10.38 -20.48 -8.69
N ASN A 65 -9.80 -20.62 -7.51
CA ASN A 65 -10.15 -21.66 -6.53
C ASN A 65 -11.38 -21.31 -5.67
N GLY A 66 -11.91 -20.08 -5.77
CA GLY A 66 -13.03 -19.61 -4.98
C GLY A 66 -12.71 -19.26 -3.53
N GLU A 67 -11.42 -19.20 -3.16
CA GLU A 67 -10.96 -18.81 -1.81
C GLU A 67 -11.09 -17.32 -1.54
N ALA A 68 -11.07 -16.51 -2.60
CA ALA A 68 -11.37 -15.09 -2.58
C ALA A 68 -12.42 -14.75 -3.64
N LYS A 69 -13.31 -13.81 -3.33
CA LYS A 69 -14.30 -13.31 -4.27
C LYS A 69 -13.77 -12.21 -5.17
N TYR A 70 -12.92 -11.37 -4.64
CA TYR A 70 -12.29 -10.26 -5.35
C TYR A 70 -10.78 -10.35 -5.23
N GLY A 71 -10.08 -9.87 -6.26
CA GLY A 71 -8.63 -9.73 -6.27
C GLY A 71 -8.23 -8.33 -6.68
N VAL A 72 -7.25 -7.75 -6.00
CA VAL A 72 -6.68 -6.45 -6.34
C VAL A 72 -5.22 -6.63 -6.70
N VAL A 73 -4.89 -6.27 -7.94
CA VAL A 73 -3.54 -6.38 -8.51
C VAL A 73 -3.20 -5.14 -9.31
N PRO A 74 -1.92 -4.74 -9.38
CA PRO A 74 -1.51 -3.62 -10.22
C PRO A 74 -1.59 -4.04 -11.70
N ILE A 75 -2.07 -3.14 -12.57
CA ILE A 75 -2.08 -3.34 -14.01
C ILE A 75 -1.13 -2.40 -14.73
N GLU A 76 -0.94 -1.21 -14.19
CA GLU A 76 -0.05 -0.21 -14.76
C GLU A 76 0.55 0.67 -13.64
N ASN A 77 1.76 1.13 -13.88
CA ASN A 77 2.45 2.13 -13.06
C ASN A 77 3.06 3.17 -14.01
N ASN A 78 2.82 4.46 -13.77
CA ASN A 78 3.30 5.55 -14.62
C ASN A 78 4.83 5.56 -14.79
N THR A 79 5.59 4.99 -13.85
CA THR A 79 7.05 4.94 -13.91
C THR A 79 7.57 3.74 -14.71
N GLU A 80 6.90 2.58 -14.59
CA GLU A 80 7.38 1.30 -15.16
C GLU A 80 6.47 0.80 -16.29
N GLY A 81 5.31 1.44 -16.51
CA GLY A 81 4.34 1.05 -17.51
C GLY A 81 3.48 -0.15 -17.11
N ALA A 82 3.06 -0.91 -18.11
CA ALA A 82 2.15 -2.04 -17.92
C ALA A 82 2.79 -3.22 -17.17
N VAL A 83 2.04 -3.81 -16.24
CA VAL A 83 2.47 -5.00 -15.48
C VAL A 83 2.16 -6.26 -16.30
N GLY A 84 3.16 -6.73 -17.05
CA GLY A 84 3.02 -7.87 -17.97
C GLY A 84 2.46 -9.13 -17.33
N ILE A 85 2.87 -9.45 -16.09
CA ILE A 85 2.38 -10.63 -15.34
C ILE A 85 0.86 -10.57 -15.14
N THR A 86 0.29 -9.40 -14.86
CA THR A 86 -1.16 -9.24 -14.71
C THR A 86 -1.88 -9.53 -16.03
N LEU A 87 -1.36 -9.03 -17.14
CA LEU A 87 -1.92 -9.29 -18.46
C LEU A 87 -1.84 -10.77 -18.86
N ASP A 88 -0.73 -11.44 -18.55
CA ASP A 88 -0.58 -12.88 -18.79
C ASP A 88 -1.54 -13.71 -17.93
N CYS A 89 -1.72 -13.33 -16.66
CA CYS A 89 -2.68 -13.99 -15.78
C CYS A 89 -4.13 -13.81 -16.28
N LEU A 90 -4.50 -12.64 -16.77
CA LEU A 90 -5.84 -12.40 -17.37
C LEU A 90 -6.11 -13.30 -18.58
N ARG A 91 -5.07 -13.64 -19.36
CA ARG A 91 -5.19 -14.60 -20.47
C ARG A 91 -5.29 -16.04 -19.97
N LYS A 92 -4.52 -16.40 -18.94
CA LYS A 92 -4.43 -17.75 -18.38
C LYS A 92 -5.67 -18.17 -17.60
N TYR A 93 -6.25 -17.28 -16.81
CA TYR A 93 -7.38 -17.55 -15.92
C TYR A 93 -8.68 -17.03 -16.51
N GLU A 94 -9.23 -17.72 -17.49
CA GLU A 94 -10.39 -17.29 -18.30
C GLU A 94 -11.67 -17.03 -17.49
N ASN A 95 -11.83 -17.67 -16.33
CA ASN A 95 -12.97 -17.47 -15.43
C ASN A 95 -12.86 -16.21 -14.58
N VAL A 96 -11.66 -15.62 -14.44
CA VAL A 96 -11.45 -14.38 -13.71
C VAL A 96 -11.73 -13.20 -14.64
N LYS A 97 -12.56 -12.26 -14.19
CA LYS A 97 -12.98 -11.10 -14.97
C LYS A 97 -12.63 -9.79 -14.27
N ILE A 98 -12.29 -8.78 -15.04
CA ILE A 98 -12.15 -7.42 -14.54
C ILE A 98 -13.53 -6.87 -14.24
N VAL A 99 -13.76 -6.43 -13.01
CA VAL A 99 -15.04 -5.87 -12.54
C VAL A 99 -14.97 -4.40 -12.18
N ALA A 100 -13.77 -3.87 -11.98
CA ALA A 100 -13.52 -2.46 -11.71
C ALA A 100 -12.07 -2.09 -11.97
N GLU A 101 -11.83 -0.81 -12.17
CA GLU A 101 -10.51 -0.18 -12.15
C GLU A 101 -10.42 0.76 -10.94
N ILE A 102 -9.23 0.84 -10.33
CA ILE A 102 -8.92 1.74 -9.23
C ILE A 102 -7.74 2.61 -9.67
N TYR A 103 -7.99 3.89 -9.83
CA TYR A 103 -6.93 4.88 -10.05
C TYR A 103 -6.51 5.44 -8.69
N MET A 104 -5.22 5.44 -8.43
CA MET A 104 -4.68 5.91 -7.18
C MET A 104 -3.40 6.72 -7.42
N ASP A 105 -3.40 7.95 -6.94
CA ASP A 105 -2.18 8.74 -6.89
C ASP A 105 -1.24 8.16 -5.83
N ILE A 106 -0.04 7.81 -6.26
CA ILE A 106 0.99 7.29 -5.37
C ILE A 106 1.69 8.47 -4.70
N HIS A 107 1.40 8.64 -3.42
CA HIS A 107 2.08 9.60 -2.56
C HIS A 107 2.87 8.87 -1.49
N HIS A 108 4.12 9.29 -1.30
CA HIS A 108 4.93 8.81 -0.20
C HIS A 108 4.76 9.72 1.02
N SER A 109 4.97 9.14 2.19
CA SER A 109 5.03 9.86 3.47
C SER A 109 6.40 9.62 4.10
N PHE A 110 6.95 10.65 4.72
CA PHE A 110 8.13 10.55 5.56
C PHE A 110 7.69 10.36 7.01
N VAL A 111 8.09 9.24 7.60
CA VAL A 111 7.59 8.79 8.90
C VAL A 111 8.75 8.49 9.85
N SER A 112 8.58 8.79 11.14
CA SER A 112 9.57 8.48 12.16
C SER A 112 8.90 8.43 13.54
N LEU A 113 9.50 7.69 14.47
CA LEU A 113 9.19 7.78 15.90
C LEU A 113 9.83 9.01 16.55
N ASN A 114 10.82 9.62 15.90
CA ASN A 114 11.49 10.84 16.35
C ASN A 114 10.76 12.07 15.82
N GLU A 115 10.63 13.11 16.64
CA GLU A 115 10.01 14.38 16.27
C GLU A 115 10.98 15.35 15.58
N ASN A 116 12.31 15.12 15.71
CA ASN A 116 13.34 16.00 15.18
C ASN A 116 14.06 15.35 13.99
N LEU A 117 14.12 16.01 12.85
CA LEU A 117 14.87 15.55 11.67
C LEU A 117 16.37 15.41 11.93
N SER A 118 16.95 16.27 12.79
CA SER A 118 18.38 16.26 13.13
C SER A 118 18.85 14.98 13.84
N ASP A 119 17.94 14.24 14.45
CA ASP A 119 18.25 13.03 15.22
C ASP A 119 18.13 11.76 14.38
N ILE A 120 17.66 11.89 13.14
CA ILE A 120 17.50 10.78 12.20
C ILE A 120 18.88 10.45 11.60
N LYS A 121 19.28 9.19 11.74
CA LYS A 121 20.56 8.67 11.25
C LYS A 121 20.44 7.74 10.07
N LYS A 122 19.24 7.19 9.84
CA LYS A 122 18.96 6.22 8.76
C LYS A 122 17.60 6.47 8.16
N ILE A 123 17.49 6.23 6.84
CA ILE A 123 16.22 6.29 6.09
C ILE A 123 16.00 4.94 5.43
N TYR A 124 14.96 4.24 5.84
CA TYR A 124 14.50 3.01 5.21
C TYR A 124 13.54 3.34 4.06
N SER A 125 13.76 2.75 2.89
CA SER A 125 12.82 2.86 1.77
C SER A 125 13.05 1.78 0.72
N HIS A 126 12.02 1.49 -0.08
CA HIS A 126 12.23 0.83 -1.35
C HIS A 126 13.02 1.79 -2.27
N PRO A 127 14.04 1.31 -3.03
CA PRO A 127 14.88 2.19 -3.85
C PRO A 127 14.10 3.13 -4.77
N GLN A 128 13.04 2.63 -5.42
CA GLN A 128 12.20 3.45 -6.28
C GLN A 128 11.50 4.59 -5.51
N GLY A 129 10.94 4.31 -4.33
CA GLY A 129 10.32 5.33 -3.49
C GLY A 129 11.31 6.38 -3.01
N TYR A 130 12.52 5.96 -2.62
CA TYR A 130 13.60 6.88 -2.24
C TYR A 130 13.97 7.82 -3.40
N ASN A 131 14.15 7.27 -4.61
CA ASN A 131 14.49 8.06 -5.79
C ASN A 131 13.38 9.04 -6.19
N GLN A 132 12.12 8.68 -6.01
CA GLN A 132 10.99 9.57 -6.29
C GLN A 132 10.90 10.75 -5.33
N CYS A 133 11.47 10.64 -4.12
CA CYS A 133 11.43 11.67 -3.07
C CYS A 133 12.71 12.51 -3.01
N HIS A 134 13.57 12.48 -4.01
CA HIS A 134 14.87 13.19 -4.02
C HIS A 134 14.72 14.67 -3.70
N LYS A 135 13.74 15.35 -4.31
CA LYS A 135 13.52 16.77 -4.07
C LYS A 135 13.22 17.06 -2.60
N PHE A 136 12.37 16.27 -1.96
CA PHE A 136 12.06 16.40 -0.53
C PHE A 136 13.31 16.20 0.34
N LEU A 137 14.13 15.20 0.01
CA LEU A 137 15.37 14.92 0.74
C LEU A 137 16.37 16.07 0.61
N ASP A 138 16.49 16.67 -0.57
CA ASP A 138 17.33 17.86 -0.83
C ASP A 138 16.83 19.07 -0.01
N ASP A 139 15.54 19.38 -0.12
CA ASP A 139 14.91 20.54 0.51
C ASP A 139 15.06 20.50 2.06
N HIS A 140 15.17 19.30 2.64
CA HIS A 140 15.31 19.10 4.09
C HIS A 140 16.71 18.71 4.53
N ASN A 141 17.74 18.76 3.64
CA ASN A 141 19.13 18.38 3.91
C ASN A 141 19.30 16.95 4.43
N LEU A 142 18.48 16.01 3.95
CA LEU A 142 18.47 14.61 4.38
C LEU A 142 19.33 13.67 3.49
N ASN A 143 19.94 14.18 2.42
CA ASN A 143 20.74 13.39 1.48
C ASN A 143 22.02 12.79 2.07
N SER A 144 22.51 13.36 3.17
CA SER A 144 23.72 12.85 3.88
C SER A 144 23.39 11.71 4.85
N ILE A 145 22.11 11.43 5.07
CA ILE A 145 21.65 10.37 5.97
C ILE A 145 21.79 9.02 5.28
N GLU A 146 22.20 8.00 6.04
CA GLU A 146 22.37 6.65 5.52
C GLU A 146 21.06 6.09 4.94
N PHE A 147 21.05 5.79 3.64
CA PHE A 147 19.94 5.11 2.99
C PHE A 147 20.06 3.60 3.12
N ILE A 148 19.03 2.95 3.66
CA ILE A 148 18.98 1.49 3.80
C ILE A 148 17.83 0.96 2.94
N PRO A 149 18.15 0.24 1.85
CA PRO A 149 17.16 -0.28 0.93
C PRO A 149 16.34 -1.42 1.55
N THR A 150 15.04 -1.40 1.28
CA THR A 150 14.08 -2.43 1.73
C THR A 150 13.35 -3.05 0.53
N LYS A 151 12.79 -4.24 0.72
CA LYS A 151 12.04 -4.95 -0.33
C LYS A 151 10.69 -4.31 -0.65
N SER A 152 10.15 -3.51 0.26
CA SER A 152 8.87 -2.80 0.09
C SER A 152 8.79 -1.59 1.01
N THR A 153 7.93 -0.64 0.66
CA THR A 153 7.61 0.51 1.53
C THR A 153 6.96 0.07 2.85
N ALA A 154 6.22 -1.03 2.86
CA ALA A 154 5.65 -1.61 4.07
C ALA A 154 6.76 -2.12 5.02
N GLN A 155 7.79 -2.79 4.50
CA GLN A 155 8.95 -3.21 5.29
C GLN A 155 9.72 -2.01 5.85
N ALA A 156 9.84 -0.93 5.08
CA ALA A 156 10.49 0.30 5.54
C ALA A 156 9.79 0.87 6.79
N ALA A 157 8.46 0.97 6.76
CA ALA A 157 7.68 1.43 7.91
C ALA A 157 7.83 0.52 9.13
N TYR A 158 7.83 -0.80 8.92
CA TYR A 158 8.07 -1.76 9.99
C TYR A 158 9.44 -1.58 10.64
N LEU A 159 10.51 -1.43 9.87
CA LEU A 159 11.86 -1.22 10.41
C LEU A 159 11.97 0.11 11.18
N ALA A 160 11.37 1.18 10.66
CA ALA A 160 11.33 2.46 11.36
C ALA A 160 10.53 2.42 12.67
N SER A 161 9.54 1.55 12.77
CA SER A 161 8.80 1.34 14.03
C SER A 161 9.63 0.69 15.14
N GLN A 162 10.76 0.07 14.80
CA GLN A 162 11.66 -0.60 15.73
C GLN A 162 12.92 0.22 16.08
N ASP A 163 13.16 1.29 15.34
CA ASP A 163 14.39 2.11 15.51
C ASP A 163 14.05 3.61 15.62
N PRO A 164 14.00 4.18 16.82
CA PRO A 164 13.70 5.60 17.04
C PRO A 164 14.72 6.56 16.40
N SER A 165 15.92 6.08 16.03
CA SER A 165 16.92 6.90 15.34
C SER A 165 16.75 6.89 13.82
N SER A 166 15.66 6.32 13.31
CA SER A 166 15.43 6.16 11.88
C SER A 166 14.15 6.80 11.40
N ALA A 167 14.06 6.97 10.10
CA ALA A 167 12.84 7.33 9.38
C ALA A 167 12.55 6.31 8.27
N ALA A 168 11.35 6.35 7.73
CA ALA A 168 11.02 5.62 6.51
C ALA A 168 10.27 6.50 5.51
N ILE A 169 10.47 6.18 4.23
CA ILE A 169 9.63 6.65 3.13
C ILE A 169 8.69 5.50 2.78
N CYS A 170 7.41 5.69 3.00
CA CYS A 170 6.42 4.63 2.85
C CYS A 170 5.03 5.17 2.47
N SER A 171 4.08 4.27 2.26
CA SER A 171 2.66 4.62 2.10
C SER A 171 2.04 5.03 3.44
N LYS A 172 0.99 5.85 3.37
CA LYS A 172 0.22 6.25 4.56
C LYS A 172 -0.34 5.05 5.33
N ILE A 173 -0.86 4.05 4.62
CA ILE A 173 -1.38 2.83 5.24
C ILE A 173 -0.28 2.05 5.98
N ALA A 174 0.95 1.97 5.44
CA ALA A 174 2.07 1.32 6.11
C ALA A 174 2.43 2.03 7.43
N ALA A 175 2.41 3.36 7.44
CA ALA A 175 2.64 4.17 8.64
C ALA A 175 1.58 3.86 9.71
N HIS A 176 0.30 3.85 9.35
CA HIS A 176 -0.80 3.57 10.28
C HIS A 176 -0.74 2.15 10.86
N ILE A 177 -0.51 1.14 10.03
CA ILE A 177 -0.43 -0.27 10.47
C ILE A 177 0.73 -0.46 11.45
N ASN A 178 1.88 0.17 11.19
CA ASN A 178 3.06 0.06 12.05
C ASN A 178 3.08 1.10 13.18
N LYS A 179 2.06 1.95 13.29
CA LYS A 179 1.91 2.98 14.32
C LYS A 179 3.11 3.93 14.38
N VAL A 180 3.67 4.27 13.21
CA VAL A 180 4.76 5.26 13.09
C VAL A 180 4.15 6.61 12.75
N PRO A 181 4.45 7.68 13.52
CA PRO A 181 3.96 9.02 13.22
C PRO A 181 4.41 9.51 11.85
N ILE A 182 3.49 10.16 11.14
CA ILE A 182 3.78 10.79 9.86
C ILE A 182 4.28 12.20 10.15
N MET A 183 5.54 12.48 9.77
CA MET A 183 6.13 13.81 9.87
C MET A 183 5.74 14.68 8.68
N PHE A 184 5.76 14.10 7.47
CA PHE A 184 5.39 14.80 6.23
C PHE A 184 4.56 13.89 5.34
N GLU A 185 3.46 14.41 4.85
CA GLU A 185 2.59 13.74 3.87
C GLU A 185 2.87 14.25 2.45
N LYS A 186 2.68 13.38 1.46
CA LYS A 186 2.76 13.73 0.03
C LYS A 186 4.11 14.34 -0.37
N ILE A 187 5.19 13.71 0.06
CA ILE A 187 6.56 14.10 -0.28
C ILE A 187 6.96 13.70 -1.69
#